data_3b9f8a41b2d619cccd2b1a3a4ea2ad2b
#
_entry.id   3b9f8a41b2d619cccd2b1a3a4ea2ad2b
#
_cell.length_a   1.000
_cell.length_b   1.000
_cell.length_c   1.000
_cell.angle_alpha   90.00
_cell.angle_beta   90.00
_cell.angle_gamma   90.00
#
_symmetry.space_group_name_H-M   'P 1'
#
loop_
_entity.id
_entity.type
_entity.pdbx_description
1 polymer ?
#
loop_
_entity_poly.entity_id
_entity_poly.type
_entity_poly.pdbx_seq_one_letter_code
_entity_poly.pdbx_strand_id
1 'polypeptide(L)'
;MSNERKMIYLCLAHMSDEGLEQKYIKEAFDTNWVVPLGPNVNAFEDDLKQFVGKDQQGQEKEVVALSAGTAAVHLALIACGVKAGDEVCVQSFTFCASSHPITYLGATPVFIDSEPDTWNMGPDLLEKAILDRIEKTGKKPKA
;
A
#
# COMPACT_ATOMS: atom_id res chain seq x y z
N MET A 1 -38.92 19.57 -15.68
CA MET A 1 -38.32 19.00 -14.46
C MET A 1 -36.86 18.70 -14.78
N SER A 2 -35.91 19.52 -14.32
CA SER A 2 -34.49 19.28 -14.51
C SER A 2 -34.10 18.07 -13.67
N ASN A 3 -33.72 17.01 -14.35
CA ASN A 3 -33.19 15.80 -13.73
C ASN A 3 -31.76 16.12 -13.29
N GLU A 4 -31.58 16.86 -12.20
CA GLU A 4 -30.27 17.13 -11.65
C GLU A 4 -29.68 15.81 -11.17
N ARG A 5 -28.72 15.29 -11.94
CA ARG A 5 -27.94 14.11 -11.53
C ARG A 5 -27.13 14.49 -10.30
N LYS A 6 -27.43 13.86 -9.17
CA LYS A 6 -26.65 14.01 -7.95
C LYS A 6 -25.21 13.54 -8.21
N MET A 7 -24.24 14.39 -7.93
CA MET A 7 -22.81 14.02 -8.03
C MET A 7 -22.51 12.87 -7.08
N ILE A 8 -21.86 11.83 -7.58
CA ILE A 8 -21.34 10.73 -6.77
C ILE A 8 -19.82 10.98 -6.64
N TYR A 9 -19.37 11.27 -5.44
CA TYR A 9 -17.96 11.48 -5.14
C TYR A 9 -17.27 10.14 -4.94
N LEU A 10 -16.00 10.04 -5.34
CA LEU A 10 -15.18 8.85 -5.13
C LEU A 10 -14.97 8.57 -3.63
N CYS A 11 -14.68 9.61 -2.88
CA CYS A 11 -14.65 9.59 -1.42
C CYS A 11 -15.02 10.97 -0.88
N LEU A 12 -15.51 11.00 0.35
CA LEU A 12 -15.71 12.24 1.11
C LEU A 12 -14.64 12.29 2.18
N ALA A 13 -13.76 13.29 2.10
CA ALA A 13 -12.83 13.58 3.18
C ALA A 13 -13.65 14.00 4.40
N HIS A 14 -13.44 13.33 5.52
CA HIS A 14 -14.11 13.60 6.78
C HIS A 14 -13.07 13.63 7.90
N MET A 15 -13.11 14.71 8.68
CA MET A 15 -12.30 14.84 9.89
C MET A 15 -13.02 14.17 11.06
N SER A 16 -12.30 13.87 12.15
CA SER A 16 -12.93 13.35 13.35
C SER A 16 -13.90 14.37 13.95
N ASP A 17 -15.05 13.91 14.41
CA ASP A 17 -16.04 14.79 15.08
C ASP A 17 -15.48 15.35 16.39
N GLU A 18 -14.50 14.69 16.97
CA GLU A 18 -13.84 15.07 18.22
C GLU A 18 -12.68 16.06 18.02
N GLY A 19 -12.32 16.38 16.77
CA GLY A 19 -11.23 17.29 16.43
C GLY A 19 -9.84 16.78 16.81
N LEU A 20 -9.65 15.46 16.79
CA LEU A 20 -8.40 14.81 17.20
C LEU A 20 -7.20 15.27 16.36
N GLU A 21 -7.40 15.47 15.06
CA GLU A 21 -6.33 15.94 14.17
C GLU A 21 -5.78 17.30 14.63
N GLN A 22 -6.68 18.23 14.97
CA GLN A 22 -6.29 19.56 15.45
C GLN A 22 -5.60 19.50 16.82
N LYS A 23 -6.04 18.59 17.68
CA LYS A 23 -5.42 18.34 18.98
C LYS A 23 -3.96 17.87 18.82
N TYR A 24 -3.71 16.87 17.98
CA TYR A 24 -2.35 16.36 17.76
C TYR A 24 -1.45 17.37 17.05
N ILE A 25 -1.99 18.14 16.09
CA ILE A 25 -1.24 19.22 15.45
C ILE A 25 -0.83 20.26 16.51
N LYS A 26 -1.78 20.70 17.33
CA LYS A 26 -1.50 21.68 18.38
C LYS A 26 -0.46 21.18 19.37
N GLU A 27 -0.56 19.96 19.83
CA GLU A 27 0.39 19.34 20.74
C GLU A 27 1.80 19.29 20.15
N ALA A 28 1.93 18.90 18.87
CA ALA A 28 3.22 18.89 18.20
C ALA A 28 3.88 20.27 18.15
N PHE A 29 3.10 21.33 17.89
CA PHE A 29 3.61 22.71 17.89
C PHE A 29 3.94 23.20 19.30
N ASP A 30 3.11 22.95 20.29
CA ASP A 30 3.29 23.39 21.67
C ASP A 30 4.56 22.74 22.31
N THR A 31 4.91 21.55 21.86
CA THR A 31 6.04 20.77 22.39
C THR A 31 7.27 20.76 21.48
N ASN A 32 7.23 21.51 20.36
CA ASN A 32 8.31 21.55 19.34
C ASN A 32 8.63 20.20 18.66
N TRP A 33 7.69 19.27 18.64
CA TRP A 33 7.83 17.99 17.92
C TRP A 33 7.30 18.07 16.49
N VAL A 34 7.65 19.14 15.75
CA VAL A 34 7.33 19.29 14.32
C VAL A 34 8.49 18.74 13.49
N VAL A 35 8.75 17.45 13.63
CA VAL A 35 9.86 16.71 13.00
C VAL A 35 9.38 15.31 12.62
N PRO A 36 10.10 14.58 11.73
CA PRO A 36 9.67 13.25 11.27
C PRO A 36 9.75 12.14 12.34
N LEU A 37 10.12 12.47 13.54
CA LEU A 37 10.20 11.59 14.72
C LEU A 37 9.43 12.22 15.87
N GLY A 38 9.11 11.45 16.90
CA GLY A 38 8.54 12.02 18.11
C GLY A 38 7.39 11.20 18.71
N PRO A 39 6.80 11.71 19.80
CA PRO A 39 5.80 10.97 20.56
C PRO A 39 4.60 10.50 19.73
N ASN A 40 4.09 11.34 18.82
CA ASN A 40 2.92 10.98 18.01
C ASN A 40 3.23 9.86 17.00
N VAL A 41 4.42 9.87 16.38
CA VAL A 41 4.84 8.80 15.47
C VAL A 41 5.02 7.49 16.24
N ASN A 42 5.70 7.53 17.37
CA ASN A 42 5.93 6.36 18.21
C ASN A 42 4.61 5.76 18.69
N ALA A 43 3.70 6.59 19.20
CA ALA A 43 2.38 6.14 19.65
C ALA A 43 1.56 5.51 18.50
N PHE A 44 1.61 6.10 17.30
CA PHE A 44 0.94 5.54 16.12
C PHE A 44 1.51 4.16 15.74
N GLU A 45 2.83 4.00 15.76
CA GLU A 45 3.48 2.71 15.48
C GLU A 45 3.13 1.67 16.56
N ASP A 46 3.11 2.06 17.83
CA ASP A 46 2.77 1.18 18.95
C ASP A 46 1.28 0.74 18.88
N ASP A 47 0.36 1.64 18.58
CA ASP A 47 -1.06 1.34 18.44
C ASP A 47 -1.29 0.36 17.27
N LEU A 48 -0.64 0.59 16.13
CA LEU A 48 -0.70 -0.33 15.00
C LEU A 48 -0.05 -1.68 15.30
N LYS A 49 1.06 -1.69 16.04
CA LYS A 49 1.72 -2.93 16.48
C LYS A 49 0.78 -3.77 17.34
N GLN A 50 0.07 -3.15 18.27
CA GLN A 50 -0.97 -3.82 19.07
C GLN A 50 -2.12 -4.34 18.21
N PHE A 51 -2.58 -3.53 17.24
CA PHE A 51 -3.68 -3.90 16.35
C PHE A 51 -3.35 -5.10 15.46
N VAL A 52 -2.16 -5.14 14.85
CA VAL A 52 -1.74 -6.25 13.97
C VAL A 52 -1.31 -7.50 14.76
N GLY A 53 -1.02 -7.34 16.05
CA GLY A 53 -0.71 -8.43 16.96
C GLY A 53 0.53 -9.23 16.58
N LYS A 54 0.55 -10.51 16.99
CA LYS A 54 1.67 -11.41 16.76
C LYS A 54 1.54 -12.18 15.45
N ASP A 55 2.65 -12.67 14.94
CA ASP A 55 2.68 -13.58 13.81
C ASP A 55 2.24 -15.02 14.20
N GLN A 56 2.25 -15.92 13.22
CA GLN A 56 1.88 -17.33 13.45
C GLN A 56 2.85 -18.08 14.38
N GLN A 57 4.05 -17.57 14.58
CA GLN A 57 5.07 -18.11 15.49
C GLN A 57 5.00 -17.47 16.88
N GLY A 58 4.07 -16.54 17.11
CA GLY A 58 3.90 -15.82 18.37
C GLY A 58 4.90 -14.67 18.57
N GLN A 59 5.64 -14.28 17.53
CA GLN A 59 6.57 -13.15 17.57
C GLN A 59 5.81 -11.85 17.31
N GLU A 60 6.21 -10.78 17.99
CA GLU A 60 5.66 -9.45 17.76
C GLU A 60 6.06 -8.94 16.37
N LYS A 61 5.10 -8.36 15.67
CA LYS A 61 5.36 -7.69 14.39
C LYS A 61 5.88 -6.31 14.63
N GLU A 62 6.87 -5.91 13.84
CA GLU A 62 7.33 -4.53 13.85
C GLU A 62 6.50 -3.68 12.88
N VAL A 63 6.27 -2.44 13.24
CA VAL A 63 5.53 -1.46 12.45
C VAL A 63 6.40 -0.23 12.25
N VAL A 64 6.36 0.33 11.07
CA VAL A 64 7.05 1.57 10.74
C VAL A 64 6.08 2.51 10.01
N ALA A 65 5.98 3.74 10.49
CA ALA A 65 5.20 4.78 9.85
C ALA A 65 5.96 5.37 8.65
N LEU A 66 5.25 5.51 7.54
CA LEU A 66 5.80 6.07 6.29
C LEU A 66 4.93 7.23 5.81
N SER A 67 5.50 8.09 4.98
CA SER A 67 4.84 9.30 4.48
C SER A 67 3.62 9.04 3.59
N ALA A 68 3.54 7.86 2.96
CA ALA A 68 2.45 7.49 2.05
C ALA A 68 2.40 5.99 1.79
N GLY A 69 1.24 5.48 1.35
CA GLY A 69 1.09 4.09 0.91
C GLY A 69 2.04 3.70 -0.24
N THR A 70 2.35 4.63 -1.14
CA THR A 70 3.36 4.42 -2.19
C THR A 70 4.74 4.10 -1.61
N ALA A 71 5.14 4.79 -0.55
CA ALA A 71 6.40 4.52 0.15
C ALA A 71 6.35 3.16 0.85
N ALA A 72 5.19 2.77 1.40
CA ALA A 72 5.01 1.46 2.02
C ALA A 72 5.16 0.32 1.00
N VAL A 73 4.54 0.43 -0.17
CA VAL A 73 4.69 -0.55 -1.26
C VAL A 73 6.15 -0.62 -1.72
N HIS A 74 6.82 0.53 -1.88
CA HIS A 74 8.23 0.57 -2.26
C HIS A 74 9.13 -0.16 -1.24
N LEU A 75 8.95 0.14 0.04
CA LEU A 75 9.72 -0.52 1.10
C LEU A 75 9.43 -2.03 1.18
N ALA A 76 8.17 -2.43 1.02
CA ALA A 76 7.78 -3.85 0.98
C ALA A 76 8.45 -4.61 -0.18
N LEU A 77 8.52 -4.01 -1.37
CA LEU A 77 9.22 -4.61 -2.50
C LEU A 77 10.73 -4.75 -2.24
N ILE A 78 11.36 -3.76 -1.60
CA ILE A 78 12.76 -3.85 -1.17
C ILE A 78 12.94 -5.01 -0.18
N ALA A 79 12.06 -5.12 0.81
CA ALA A 79 12.09 -6.18 1.81
C ALA A 79 11.91 -7.58 1.18
N CYS A 80 11.08 -7.69 0.13
CA CYS A 80 10.95 -8.90 -0.68
C CYS A 80 12.18 -9.19 -1.56
N GLY A 81 13.17 -8.31 -1.58
CA GLY A 81 14.40 -8.46 -2.35
C GLY A 81 14.22 -8.25 -3.85
N VAL A 82 13.24 -7.45 -4.26
CA VAL A 82 13.05 -7.03 -5.67
C VAL A 82 14.19 -6.13 -6.10
N LYS A 83 14.72 -6.38 -7.29
CA LYS A 83 15.87 -5.67 -7.87
C LYS A 83 15.63 -5.34 -9.33
N ALA A 84 16.50 -4.52 -9.90
CA ALA A 84 16.49 -4.20 -11.32
C ALA A 84 16.58 -5.48 -12.16
N GLY A 85 15.70 -5.56 -13.16
CA GLY A 85 15.56 -6.73 -14.04
C GLY A 85 14.64 -7.84 -13.50
N ASP A 86 14.12 -7.73 -12.28
CA ASP A 86 13.08 -8.63 -11.78
C ASP A 86 11.71 -8.26 -12.38
N GLU A 87 10.77 -9.20 -12.31
CA GLU A 87 9.37 -9.01 -12.66
C GLU A 87 8.50 -9.09 -11.41
N VAL A 88 7.45 -8.24 -11.35
CA VAL A 88 6.50 -8.20 -10.23
C VAL A 88 5.08 -8.20 -10.79
N CYS A 89 4.26 -9.14 -10.36
CA CYS A 89 2.85 -9.18 -10.71
C CYS A 89 2.08 -8.07 -9.99
N VAL A 90 1.25 -7.36 -10.73
CA VAL A 90 0.44 -6.27 -10.20
C VAL A 90 -0.89 -6.20 -10.93
N GLN A 91 -1.96 -5.89 -10.21
CA GLN A 91 -3.27 -5.71 -10.80
C GLN A 91 -3.28 -4.53 -11.79
N SER A 92 -3.98 -4.67 -12.93
CA SER A 92 -4.11 -3.60 -13.92
C SER A 92 -5.11 -2.53 -13.49
N PHE A 93 -6.22 -2.94 -12.86
CA PHE A 93 -7.24 -2.04 -12.34
C PHE A 93 -6.87 -1.56 -10.93
N THR A 94 -5.96 -0.61 -10.86
CA THR A 94 -5.45 -0.07 -9.60
C THR A 94 -4.95 1.36 -9.76
N PHE A 95 -4.77 2.06 -8.64
CA PHE A 95 -4.08 3.34 -8.64
C PHE A 95 -2.61 3.14 -8.97
N CYS A 96 -2.02 4.06 -9.73
CA CYS A 96 -0.64 3.96 -10.22
C CYS A 96 0.41 3.78 -9.12
N ALA A 97 0.10 4.15 -7.88
CA ALA A 97 0.96 3.91 -6.72
C ALA A 97 1.23 2.42 -6.43
N SER A 98 0.46 1.49 -7.01
CA SER A 98 0.73 0.06 -6.92
C SER A 98 1.82 -0.39 -7.88
N SER A 99 1.91 0.21 -9.07
CA SER A 99 2.86 -0.19 -10.12
C SER A 99 4.13 0.68 -10.17
N HIS A 100 4.04 1.97 -9.84
CA HIS A 100 5.20 2.86 -9.89
C HIS A 100 6.36 2.41 -9.00
N PRO A 101 6.17 1.96 -7.75
CA PRO A 101 7.26 1.48 -6.91
C PRO A 101 8.05 0.32 -7.51
N ILE A 102 7.42 -0.50 -8.36
CA ILE A 102 8.10 -1.56 -9.11
C ILE A 102 9.15 -0.94 -10.05
N THR A 103 8.75 0.10 -10.77
CA THR A 103 9.65 0.78 -11.72
C THR A 103 10.75 1.59 -11.01
N TYR A 104 10.50 2.09 -9.78
CA TYR A 104 11.53 2.76 -8.99
C TYR A 104 12.72 1.85 -8.68
N LEU A 105 12.48 0.53 -8.58
CA LEU A 105 13.52 -0.48 -8.36
C LEU A 105 14.16 -0.97 -9.66
N GLY A 106 13.76 -0.44 -10.82
CA GLY A 106 14.21 -0.94 -12.13
C GLY A 106 13.63 -2.31 -12.48
N ALA A 107 12.59 -2.75 -11.78
CA ALA A 107 11.85 -3.96 -12.07
C ALA A 107 10.72 -3.71 -13.08
N THR A 108 10.22 -4.77 -13.69
CA THR A 108 9.17 -4.70 -14.71
C THR A 108 7.83 -5.14 -14.13
N PRO A 109 6.77 -4.31 -14.17
CA PRO A 109 5.44 -4.72 -13.78
C PRO A 109 4.85 -5.70 -14.81
N VAL A 110 4.31 -6.81 -14.32
CA VAL A 110 3.50 -7.76 -15.09
C VAL A 110 2.05 -7.54 -14.71
N PHE A 111 1.30 -6.90 -15.58
CA PHE A 111 -0.08 -6.53 -15.29
C PHE A 111 -1.02 -7.73 -15.40
N ILE A 112 -1.81 -7.93 -14.35
CA ILE A 112 -2.82 -8.99 -14.25
C ILE A 112 -4.19 -8.32 -14.28
N ASP A 113 -5.09 -8.85 -15.08
CA ASP A 113 -6.44 -8.31 -15.20
C ASP A 113 -7.32 -8.71 -14.01
N SER A 114 -8.42 -7.98 -13.87
CA SER A 114 -9.42 -8.20 -12.83
C SER A 114 -10.39 -9.31 -13.22
N GLU A 115 -10.90 -10.03 -12.23
CA GLU A 115 -12.06 -10.87 -12.41
C GLU A 115 -13.35 -10.02 -12.37
N PRO A 116 -14.46 -10.46 -13.02
CA PRO A 116 -15.61 -9.58 -13.25
C PRO A 116 -16.50 -9.34 -12.03
N ASP A 117 -16.46 -10.20 -11.02
CA ASP A 117 -17.42 -10.16 -9.91
C ASP A 117 -17.06 -9.12 -8.86
N THR A 118 -15.80 -9.07 -8.45
CA THR A 118 -15.31 -8.16 -7.40
C THR A 118 -14.33 -7.09 -7.90
N TRP A 119 -13.89 -7.21 -9.17
CA TRP A 119 -12.87 -6.36 -9.79
C TRP A 119 -11.48 -6.46 -9.13
N ASN A 120 -11.27 -7.48 -8.31
CA ASN A 120 -9.95 -7.81 -7.78
C ASN A 120 -9.11 -8.56 -8.83
N MET A 121 -7.82 -8.72 -8.55
CA MET A 121 -6.92 -9.51 -9.40
C MET A 121 -7.49 -10.92 -9.60
N GLY A 122 -7.61 -11.35 -10.85
CA GLY A 122 -8.10 -12.68 -11.20
C GLY A 122 -7.09 -13.76 -10.81
N PRO A 123 -7.42 -14.69 -9.90
CA PRO A 123 -6.47 -15.74 -9.47
C PRO A 123 -6.00 -16.61 -10.64
N ASP A 124 -6.91 -17.01 -11.52
CA ASP A 124 -6.60 -17.82 -12.70
C ASP A 124 -5.71 -17.07 -13.70
N LEU A 125 -5.88 -15.75 -13.79
CA LEU A 125 -5.07 -14.89 -14.65
C LEU A 125 -3.67 -14.69 -14.05
N LEU A 126 -3.57 -14.61 -12.73
CA LEU A 126 -2.28 -14.56 -12.03
C LEU A 126 -1.50 -15.85 -12.27
N GLU A 127 -2.12 -17.02 -12.12
CA GLU A 127 -1.48 -18.31 -12.39
C GLU A 127 -0.99 -18.39 -13.83
N LYS A 128 -1.85 -18.06 -14.80
CA LYS A 128 -1.48 -18.03 -16.23
C LYS A 128 -0.30 -17.11 -16.50
N ALA A 129 -0.29 -15.91 -15.89
CA ALA A 129 0.82 -14.97 -16.05
C ALA A 129 2.13 -15.54 -15.47
N ILE A 130 2.09 -16.14 -14.29
CA ILE A 130 3.28 -16.76 -13.69
C ILE A 130 3.84 -17.88 -14.59
N LEU A 131 2.97 -18.75 -15.11
CA LEU A 131 3.38 -19.85 -16.01
C LEU A 131 3.95 -19.31 -17.33
N ASP A 132 3.30 -18.29 -17.94
CA ASP A 132 3.79 -17.63 -19.14
C ASP A 132 5.19 -17.01 -18.94
N ARG A 133 5.38 -16.35 -17.78
CA ARG A 133 6.71 -15.76 -17.47
C ARG A 133 7.78 -16.82 -17.30
N ILE A 134 7.46 -17.92 -16.62
CA ILE A 134 8.40 -19.06 -16.47
C ILE A 134 8.77 -19.62 -17.84
N GLU A 135 7.79 -19.83 -18.72
CA GLU A 135 8.03 -20.35 -20.08
C GLU A 135 8.91 -19.40 -20.91
N LYS A 136 8.60 -18.08 -20.89
CA LYS A 136 9.29 -17.10 -21.71
C LYS A 136 10.65 -16.65 -21.19
N THR A 137 10.83 -16.61 -19.88
CA THR A 137 12.04 -16.06 -19.26
C THR A 137 12.88 -17.07 -18.48
N GLY A 138 12.35 -18.28 -18.27
CA GLY A 138 12.97 -19.29 -17.42
C GLY A 138 12.89 -18.97 -15.92
N LYS A 139 12.18 -17.90 -15.51
CA LYS A 139 12.07 -17.46 -14.11
C LYS A 139 10.63 -17.10 -13.77
N LYS A 140 10.22 -17.39 -12.54
CA LYS A 140 8.97 -16.85 -12.01
C LYS A 140 9.14 -15.38 -11.62
N PRO A 141 8.09 -14.57 -11.67
CA PRO A 141 8.10 -13.23 -11.08
C PRO A 141 8.57 -13.25 -9.63
N LYS A 142 9.27 -12.20 -9.23
CA LYS A 142 9.89 -12.11 -7.90
C LYS A 142 8.86 -11.89 -6.78
N ALA A 143 7.79 -11.16 -7.10
CA ALA A 143 6.66 -10.86 -6.22
C ALA A 143 5.37 -10.70 -7.02
#